data_2d1bfe5189e1662b8ac35fa5f1ae852e
#
_entry.id   2d1bfe5189e1662b8ac35fa5f1ae852e
#
_cell.length_a   1.000
_cell.length_b   1.000
_cell.length_c   1.000
_cell.angle_alpha   90.00
_cell.angle_beta   90.00
_cell.angle_gamma   90.00
#
_symmetry.space_group_name_H-M   'P 1'
#
loop_
_entity.id
_entity.type
_entity.pdbx_description
1 polymer ?
#
loop_
_entity_poly.entity_id
_entity_poly.type
_entity_poly.pdbx_seq_one_letter_code
_entity_poly.pdbx_strand_id
1 'polypeptide(L)'
;MKPRNEFKHGLFVRGASRARLVRGGILPQGWLRAPDEPLRLSDDVLGPALSLIGFGRDPRGWLDAPTAAAFAAAGGHCIQIGHRGQTLHRSVDLPLWEDLNATLIPTAAPFGWCAVVRPDRTIMHDGPVEDAARIVREVLSLVSGPAHAVAVKSAA
;
A
#
# COMPACT_ATOMS: atom_id res chain seq x y z
N MET A 1 12.20 2.77 22.34
CA MET A 1 12.11 2.54 21.77
C MET A 1 12.46 2.30 21.02
N LYS A 2 13.16 2.19 20.77
CA LYS A 2 12.69 1.79 20.34
C LYS A 2 12.63 0.91 19.27
N PRO A 3 11.89 -0.24 19.23
CA PRO A 3 11.75 -1.17 18.12
C PRO A 3 11.25 -0.48 16.89
N ARG A 4 10.47 0.51 17.08
CA ARG A 4 9.93 1.27 16.00
C ARG A 4 11.02 1.90 15.15
N ASN A 5 12.08 2.36 15.80
CA ASN A 5 13.19 2.92 15.07
C ASN A 5 13.87 1.86 14.23
N GLU A 6 13.97 0.67 14.75
CA GLU A 6 14.56 -0.42 14.01
C GLU A 6 13.72 -0.78 12.80
N PHE A 7 12.41 -0.77 12.96
CA PHE A 7 11.55 -1.02 11.84
C PHE A 7 11.74 -0.03 10.73
N LYS A 8 12.00 1.21 11.05
CA LYS A 8 12.17 2.22 10.04
C LYS A 8 13.46 2.07 9.26
N HIS A 9 14.42 1.36 9.81
CA HIS A 9 15.67 1.15 9.11
C HIS A 9 15.53 -0.04 8.16
N GLY A 10 15.52 0.20 6.88
CA GLY A 10 15.54 -0.86 5.92
C GLY A 10 14.18 -1.42 5.53
N LEU A 11 13.10 -0.99 6.19
CA LEU A 11 11.78 -1.53 5.90
C LEU A 11 10.87 -0.52 5.21
N PHE A 12 11.42 0.48 4.59
CA PHE A 12 10.72 1.38 3.68
C PHE A 12 11.73 1.98 2.71
N VAL A 13 11.23 2.41 1.56
CA VAL A 13 12.08 3.00 0.53
C VAL A 13 12.35 4.45 0.89
N ARG A 14 13.63 4.80 0.97
CA ARG A 14 14.02 6.15 1.33
C ARG A 14 13.78 7.10 0.17
N GLY A 15 13.61 8.34 0.50
CA GLY A 15 13.39 9.39 -0.47
C GLY A 15 12.07 10.10 -0.20
N ALA A 16 11.90 11.23 -0.85
CA ALA A 16 10.72 12.05 -0.68
C ALA A 16 9.62 11.57 -1.61
N SER A 17 8.40 11.53 -1.10
CA SER A 17 7.21 11.31 -1.90
C SER A 17 6.76 12.65 -2.51
N ARG A 18 6.20 12.59 -3.70
CA ARG A 18 5.56 13.77 -4.28
C ARG A 18 4.12 13.93 -3.84
N ALA A 19 3.60 12.96 -3.10
CA ALA A 19 2.33 13.08 -2.41
C ALA A 19 2.58 13.51 -0.97
N ARG A 20 1.52 13.60 -0.18
CA ARG A 20 1.66 13.95 1.23
C ARG A 20 1.92 12.74 2.12
N LEU A 21 2.10 11.59 1.50
CA LEU A 21 2.51 10.40 2.23
C LEU A 21 3.98 10.54 2.65
N VAL A 22 4.29 10.05 3.84
CA VAL A 22 5.65 10.09 4.35
C VAL A 22 6.11 8.66 4.48
N ARG A 23 7.10 8.28 3.69
CA ARG A 23 7.66 6.93 3.77
C ARG A 23 8.31 6.74 5.13
N GLY A 24 7.98 5.63 5.78
CA GLY A 24 8.34 5.40 7.17
C GLY A 24 7.33 5.93 8.15
N GLY A 25 6.38 6.76 7.71
CA GLY A 25 5.31 7.27 8.54
C GLY A 25 4.09 6.37 8.50
N ILE A 26 3.07 6.76 9.24
CA ILE A 26 1.85 5.97 9.41
C ILE A 26 0.79 6.49 8.45
N LEU A 27 0.10 5.56 7.79
CA LEU A 27 -1.02 5.92 6.93
C LEU A 27 -2.17 6.46 7.78
N PRO A 28 -2.76 7.61 7.42
CA PRO A 28 -3.93 8.11 8.15
C PRO A 28 -5.09 7.13 8.06
N GLN A 29 -5.92 7.08 9.09
CA GLN A 29 -7.08 6.22 9.13
C GLN A 29 -8.32 7.02 8.74
N GLY A 30 -9.15 6.47 7.86
CA GLY A 30 -10.38 7.10 7.41
C GLY A 30 -11.53 6.10 7.34
N TRP A 31 -12.75 6.64 7.22
CA TRP A 31 -13.94 5.81 7.05
C TRP A 31 -14.15 5.49 5.59
N LEU A 32 -14.38 4.22 5.30
CA LEU A 32 -14.52 3.70 3.94
C LEU A 32 -15.86 2.99 3.78
N ARG A 33 -16.41 3.09 2.57
CA ARG A 33 -17.68 2.46 2.21
C ARG A 33 -17.55 1.76 0.86
N ALA A 34 -18.05 0.54 0.77
CA ALA A 34 -18.13 -0.20 -0.48
C ALA A 34 -19.50 -0.87 -0.59
N PRO A 35 -19.97 -1.18 -1.82
CA PRO A 35 -21.26 -1.85 -1.98
C PRO A 35 -21.26 -3.19 -1.24
N ASP A 36 -22.38 -3.48 -0.58
CA ASP A 36 -22.60 -4.75 0.11
C ASP A 36 -21.62 -5.03 1.23
N GLU A 37 -20.94 -3.98 1.71
CA GLU A 37 -20.00 -4.10 2.83
C GLU A 37 -20.45 -3.16 3.94
N PRO A 38 -20.21 -3.53 5.21
CA PRO A 38 -20.45 -2.58 6.27
C PRO A 38 -19.45 -1.42 6.20
N LEU A 39 -19.84 -0.29 6.77
CA LEU A 39 -18.93 0.83 6.92
C LEU A 39 -17.73 0.39 7.75
N ARG A 40 -16.52 0.69 7.26
CA ARG A 40 -15.30 0.22 7.92
C ARG A 40 -14.28 1.35 8.03
N LEU A 41 -13.44 1.25 9.04
CA LEU A 41 -12.22 2.05 9.07
C LEU A 41 -11.21 1.46 8.09
N SER A 42 -10.37 2.31 7.53
CA SER A 42 -9.35 1.84 6.58
C SER A 42 -8.45 0.77 7.20
N ASP A 43 -8.14 0.89 8.50
CA ASP A 43 -7.32 -0.14 9.16
C ASP A 43 -7.98 -1.52 9.10
N ASP A 44 -9.30 -1.57 9.21
CA ASP A 44 -10.02 -2.85 9.12
C ASP A 44 -10.01 -3.40 7.71
N VAL A 45 -10.08 -2.54 6.71
CA VAL A 45 -10.01 -2.95 5.31
C VAL A 45 -8.63 -3.49 4.97
N LEU A 46 -7.59 -2.81 5.46
CA LEU A 46 -6.21 -3.26 5.23
C LEU A 46 -5.92 -4.57 5.94
N GLY A 47 -6.46 -4.74 7.14
CA GLY A 47 -6.26 -5.96 7.90
C GLY A 47 -4.80 -6.22 8.25
N PRO A 48 -4.45 -7.45 8.60
CA PRO A 48 -3.08 -7.79 9.02
C PRO A 48 -2.16 -8.11 7.86
N ALA A 49 -2.44 -7.64 6.67
CA ALA A 49 -1.68 -7.99 5.47
C ALA A 49 -0.85 -6.83 4.98
N LEU A 50 0.16 -7.17 4.18
CA LEU A 50 0.89 -6.19 3.38
C LEU A 50 -0.05 -5.74 2.26
N SER A 51 -0.24 -4.44 2.10
CA SER A 51 -1.27 -3.92 1.20
C SER A 51 -0.66 -3.04 0.11
N LEU A 52 -1.11 -3.24 -1.13
CA LEU A 52 -0.88 -2.28 -2.21
C LEU A 52 -2.18 -1.54 -2.44
N ILE A 53 -2.19 -0.26 -2.12
CA ILE A 53 -3.36 0.58 -2.27
C ILE A 53 -3.25 1.37 -3.56
N GLY A 54 -4.27 1.27 -4.42
CA GLY A 54 -4.43 2.17 -5.54
C GLY A 54 -5.42 3.26 -5.17
N PHE A 55 -5.00 4.51 -5.33
CA PHE A 55 -5.85 5.66 -5.02
C PHE A 55 -6.58 6.07 -6.29
N GLY A 56 -7.85 5.77 -6.34
CA GLY A 56 -8.70 6.03 -7.49
C GLY A 56 -8.67 4.95 -8.57
N ARG A 57 -7.59 4.20 -8.68
CA ARG A 57 -7.41 3.18 -9.72
C ARG A 57 -7.11 1.83 -9.08
N ASP A 58 -7.50 0.77 -9.76
CA ASP A 58 -7.14 -0.59 -9.34
C ASP A 58 -5.68 -0.83 -9.67
N PRO A 59 -4.81 -1.04 -8.67
CA PRO A 59 -3.38 -1.12 -8.96
C PRO A 59 -2.98 -2.39 -9.70
N ARG A 60 -3.84 -3.40 -9.70
CA ARG A 60 -3.51 -4.68 -10.33
C ARG A 60 -3.28 -4.56 -11.82
N GLY A 61 -3.88 -3.55 -12.46
CA GLY A 61 -3.71 -3.35 -13.90
C GLY A 61 -2.30 -3.00 -14.32
N TRP A 62 -1.45 -2.62 -13.38
CA TRP A 62 -0.05 -2.27 -13.67
C TRP A 62 0.95 -3.25 -13.09
N LEU A 63 0.48 -4.41 -12.61
CA LEU A 63 1.37 -5.47 -12.15
C LEU A 63 1.50 -6.52 -13.25
N ASP A 64 2.74 -6.90 -13.57
CA ASP A 64 2.95 -8.07 -14.40
C ASP A 64 2.71 -9.33 -13.57
N ALA A 65 2.50 -10.46 -14.25
CA ALA A 65 2.14 -11.69 -13.57
C ALA A 65 3.19 -12.16 -12.55
N PRO A 66 4.49 -12.12 -12.87
CA PRO A 66 5.48 -12.54 -11.88
C PRO A 66 5.49 -11.63 -10.64
N THR A 67 5.35 -10.32 -10.82
CA THR A 67 5.34 -9.40 -9.69
C THR A 67 4.09 -9.60 -8.84
N ALA A 68 2.94 -9.77 -9.48
CA ALA A 68 1.70 -10.03 -8.75
C ALA A 68 1.80 -11.32 -7.94
N ALA A 69 2.36 -12.37 -8.53
CA ALA A 69 2.53 -13.65 -7.84
C ALA A 69 3.49 -13.52 -6.67
N ALA A 70 4.59 -12.80 -6.84
CA ALA A 70 5.56 -12.60 -5.77
C ALA A 70 4.95 -11.79 -4.63
N PHE A 71 4.15 -10.79 -4.95
CA PHE A 71 3.48 -9.98 -3.93
C PHE A 71 2.49 -10.83 -3.13
N ALA A 72 1.69 -11.64 -3.82
CA ALA A 72 0.75 -12.53 -3.15
C ALA A 72 1.48 -13.55 -2.28
N ALA A 73 2.60 -14.09 -2.77
CA ALA A 73 3.39 -15.06 -2.00
C ALA A 73 3.96 -14.43 -0.73
N ALA A 74 4.20 -13.13 -0.74
CA ALA A 74 4.67 -12.42 0.45
C ALA A 74 3.54 -12.03 1.39
N GLY A 75 2.32 -12.49 1.12
CA GLY A 75 1.15 -12.15 1.93
C GLY A 75 0.48 -10.85 1.55
N GLY A 76 0.82 -10.31 0.39
CA GLY A 76 0.28 -9.04 -0.05
C GLY A 76 -1.11 -9.15 -0.66
N HIS A 77 -1.88 -8.10 -0.54
CA HIS A 77 -3.16 -7.98 -1.22
C HIS A 77 -3.33 -6.57 -1.77
N CYS A 78 -4.23 -6.41 -2.72
CA CYS A 78 -4.48 -5.13 -3.37
C CYS A 78 -5.80 -4.55 -2.90
N ILE A 79 -5.84 -3.23 -2.76
CA ILE A 79 -7.01 -2.49 -2.32
C ILE A 79 -7.15 -1.26 -3.22
N GLN A 80 -8.39 -0.93 -3.56
CA GLN A 80 -8.68 0.29 -4.30
C GLN A 80 -9.48 1.22 -3.41
N ILE A 81 -8.98 2.43 -3.20
CA ILE A 81 -9.66 3.46 -2.44
C ILE A 81 -9.89 4.64 -3.38
N GLY A 82 -11.14 5.08 -3.48
CA GLY A 82 -11.49 6.17 -4.37
C GLY A 82 -12.17 7.31 -3.65
N HIS A 83 -12.51 8.32 -4.43
CA HIS A 83 -13.28 9.45 -3.92
C HIS A 83 -14.66 9.02 -3.50
N ARG A 84 -15.24 9.73 -2.56
CA ARG A 84 -16.65 9.57 -2.25
C ARG A 84 -17.45 9.81 -3.53
N GLY A 85 -18.30 8.85 -3.86
CA GLY A 85 -19.13 8.92 -5.06
C GLY A 85 -18.43 8.54 -6.35
N GLN A 86 -17.21 8.05 -6.29
CA GLN A 86 -16.51 7.65 -7.50
C GLN A 86 -17.23 6.48 -8.16
N THR A 87 -17.51 6.60 -9.46
CA THR A 87 -18.14 5.52 -10.24
C THR A 87 -17.24 4.96 -11.32
N LEU A 88 -16.20 5.68 -11.68
CA LEU A 88 -15.27 5.28 -12.73
C LEU A 88 -14.17 4.38 -12.18
N HIS A 89 -13.60 3.57 -13.06
CA HIS A 89 -12.46 2.69 -12.75
C HIS A 89 -12.79 1.61 -11.73
N ARG A 90 -14.04 1.21 -11.66
CA ARG A 90 -14.43 0.09 -10.80
C ARG A 90 -14.00 -1.21 -11.45
N SER A 91 -13.59 -2.16 -10.62
CA SER A 91 -13.27 -3.52 -11.06
C SER A 91 -14.35 -4.47 -10.59
N VAL A 92 -14.55 -5.55 -11.35
CA VAL A 92 -15.60 -6.52 -11.01
C VAL A 92 -15.27 -7.27 -9.73
N ASP A 93 -14.00 -7.60 -9.55
CA ASP A 93 -13.58 -8.51 -8.50
C ASP A 93 -12.73 -7.83 -7.43
N LEU A 94 -12.73 -6.52 -7.38
CA LEU A 94 -12.05 -5.77 -6.32
C LEU A 94 -12.95 -4.62 -5.91
N PRO A 95 -13.39 -4.58 -4.64
CA PRO A 95 -14.26 -3.48 -4.20
C PRO A 95 -13.57 -2.13 -4.35
N LEU A 96 -14.34 -1.13 -4.74
CA LEU A 96 -13.90 0.26 -4.69
C LEU A 96 -14.41 0.83 -3.37
N TRP A 97 -13.49 1.11 -2.46
CA TRP A 97 -13.80 1.68 -1.17
C TRP A 97 -13.82 3.20 -1.28
N GLU A 98 -14.98 3.80 -1.03
CA GLU A 98 -15.12 5.26 -1.08
C GLU A 98 -14.60 5.87 0.21
N ASP A 99 -13.70 6.82 0.08
CA ASP A 99 -13.16 7.58 1.21
C ASP A 99 -14.16 8.67 1.57
N LEU A 100 -14.89 8.48 2.65
CA LEU A 100 -16.05 9.33 2.96
C LEU A 100 -15.67 10.74 3.39
N ASN A 101 -14.52 10.92 4.00
CA ASN A 101 -14.13 12.21 4.57
C ASN A 101 -12.90 12.82 3.90
N ALA A 102 -12.51 12.28 2.75
CA ALA A 102 -11.33 12.75 2.02
C ALA A 102 -10.06 12.72 2.87
N THR A 103 -9.97 11.78 3.81
CA THR A 103 -8.79 11.64 4.66
C THR A 103 -7.61 11.10 3.84
N LEU A 104 -7.89 10.22 2.90
CA LEU A 104 -6.86 9.54 2.13
C LEU A 104 -6.73 10.12 0.72
N ILE A 105 -7.83 10.31 0.02
CA ILE A 105 -7.81 10.83 -1.33
C ILE A 105 -8.73 12.05 -1.45
N PRO A 106 -8.26 13.20 -1.94
CA PRO A 106 -6.92 13.46 -2.44
C PRO A 106 -5.96 13.96 -1.37
N THR A 107 -6.36 13.97 -0.10
CA THR A 107 -5.58 14.64 0.95
C THR A 107 -4.22 14.01 1.16
N ALA A 108 -4.14 12.71 1.35
CA ALA A 108 -2.85 12.04 1.54
C ALA A 108 -2.20 11.73 0.19
N ALA A 109 -2.97 11.30 -0.78
CA ALA A 109 -2.45 10.93 -2.09
C ALA A 109 -3.42 11.36 -3.19
N PRO A 110 -2.90 11.80 -4.34
CA PRO A 110 -3.76 12.20 -5.45
C PRO A 110 -4.34 10.99 -6.17
N PHE A 111 -5.40 11.23 -6.93
CA PHE A 111 -5.94 10.21 -7.83
C PHE A 111 -4.84 9.72 -8.77
N GLY A 112 -4.75 8.41 -8.92
CA GLY A 112 -3.74 7.80 -9.78
C GLY A 112 -2.44 7.46 -9.07
N TRP A 113 -2.41 7.58 -7.77
CA TRP A 113 -1.26 7.23 -6.93
C TRP A 113 -1.39 5.81 -6.41
N CYS A 114 -0.30 5.23 -5.91
CA CYS A 114 -0.37 3.97 -5.18
C CYS A 114 0.63 3.98 -4.04
N ALA A 115 0.41 3.12 -3.05
CA ALA A 115 1.30 2.99 -1.91
C ALA A 115 1.29 1.56 -1.42
N VAL A 116 2.45 1.10 -0.94
CA VAL A 116 2.56 -0.17 -0.23
C VAL A 116 2.64 0.13 1.26
N VAL A 117 1.77 -0.52 2.03
CA VAL A 117 1.61 -0.26 3.45
C VAL A 117 1.78 -1.56 4.22
N ARG A 118 2.58 -1.53 5.27
CA ARG A 118 2.85 -2.67 6.13
C ARG A 118 1.64 -2.95 7.03
N PRO A 119 1.58 -4.16 7.63
CA PRO A 119 0.51 -4.45 8.58
C PRO A 119 0.43 -3.48 9.75
N ASP A 120 1.54 -2.87 10.14
CA ASP A 120 1.53 -1.87 11.22
C ASP A 120 1.22 -0.47 10.71
N ARG A 121 0.77 -0.34 9.46
CA ARG A 121 0.37 0.90 8.78
C ARG A 121 1.55 1.80 8.41
N THR A 122 2.77 1.30 8.50
CA THR A 122 3.92 2.05 8.00
C THR A 122 3.89 2.07 6.47
N ILE A 123 4.01 3.26 5.90
CA ILE A 123 4.09 3.44 4.46
C ILE A 123 5.49 3.05 4.02
N MET A 124 5.60 2.00 3.21
CA MET A 124 6.90 1.49 2.77
C MET A 124 7.39 2.19 1.52
N HIS A 125 6.47 2.49 0.61
CA HIS A 125 6.82 3.07 -0.68
C HIS A 125 5.57 3.64 -1.32
N ASP A 126 5.74 4.56 -2.25
CA ASP A 126 4.61 5.14 -2.98
C ASP A 126 5.08 5.70 -4.31
N GLY A 127 4.13 6.02 -5.17
CA GLY A 127 4.40 6.64 -6.45
C GLY A 127 3.17 6.59 -7.34
N PRO A 128 3.31 7.05 -8.59
CA PRO A 128 2.22 6.92 -9.55
C PRO A 128 1.83 5.45 -9.74
N VAL A 129 0.54 5.21 -9.93
CA VAL A 129 0.06 3.83 -10.06
C VAL A 129 0.68 3.11 -11.26
N GLU A 130 1.05 3.84 -12.29
CA GLU A 130 1.73 3.26 -13.45
C GLU A 130 3.06 2.60 -13.08
N ASP A 131 3.65 3.00 -11.96
CA ASP A 131 4.91 2.45 -11.48
C ASP A 131 4.71 1.34 -10.45
N ALA A 132 3.49 0.83 -10.31
CA ALA A 132 3.17 -0.13 -9.25
C ALA A 132 4.09 -1.36 -9.28
N ALA A 133 4.40 -1.89 -10.47
CA ALA A 133 5.26 -3.07 -10.55
C ALA A 133 6.65 -2.79 -10.00
N ARG A 134 7.24 -1.66 -10.37
CA ARG A 134 8.55 -1.27 -9.85
C ARG A 134 8.50 -1.07 -8.34
N ILE A 135 7.45 -0.38 -7.88
CA ILE A 135 7.28 -0.08 -6.46
C ILE A 135 7.19 -1.39 -5.66
N VAL A 136 6.38 -2.32 -6.13
CA VAL A 136 6.24 -3.62 -5.45
C VAL A 136 7.55 -4.38 -5.45
N ARG A 137 8.27 -4.40 -6.57
CA ARG A 137 9.55 -5.11 -6.63
C ARG A 137 10.56 -4.52 -5.65
N GLU A 138 10.60 -3.20 -5.53
CA GLU A 138 11.51 -2.56 -4.58
C GLU A 138 11.14 -2.90 -3.14
N VAL A 139 9.85 -2.96 -2.84
CA VAL A 139 9.39 -3.37 -1.52
C VAL A 139 9.77 -4.82 -1.24
N LEU A 140 9.53 -5.70 -2.20
CA LEU A 140 9.86 -7.12 -2.02
C LEU A 140 11.35 -7.31 -1.80
N SER A 141 12.16 -6.50 -2.44
CA SER A 141 13.60 -6.53 -2.22
C SER A 141 13.96 -6.16 -0.79
N LEU A 142 13.25 -5.22 -0.19
CA LEU A 142 13.50 -4.88 1.20
C LEU A 142 13.05 -5.98 2.15
N VAL A 143 11.93 -6.60 1.85
CA VAL A 143 11.33 -7.57 2.77
C VAL A 143 12.07 -8.90 2.74
N SER A 144 12.45 -9.36 1.55
CA SER A 144 13.03 -10.68 1.43
C SER A 144 14.51 -10.66 1.14
N GLY A 145 14.96 -9.79 0.25
CA GLY A 145 16.34 -9.79 -0.16
C GLY A 145 17.31 -9.49 0.96
N PRO A 146 17.22 -8.32 1.57
CA PRO A 146 18.15 -7.99 2.65
C PRO A 146 17.98 -8.89 3.84
N ALA A 147 16.76 -9.27 4.15
CA ALA A 147 16.53 -10.17 5.25
C ALA A 147 17.23 -11.48 4.99
N HIS A 148 17.14 -11.97 3.78
CA HIS A 148 17.84 -13.19 3.43
C HIS A 148 19.32 -12.99 3.50
N ALA A 149 19.79 -11.90 2.94
CA ALA A 149 21.21 -11.62 2.97
C ALA A 149 21.67 -11.48 4.40
N VAL A 150 20.91 -10.83 5.21
CA VAL A 150 21.26 -10.64 6.58
C VAL A 150 21.09 -11.91 7.36
N ALA A 151 20.00 -12.56 7.16
CA ALA A 151 19.80 -13.82 7.85
C ALA A 151 20.91 -14.73 7.48
N VAL A 152 21.28 -14.63 6.27
CA VAL A 152 22.33 -15.41 5.79
C VAL A 152 23.61 -14.90 6.28
N LYS A 153 23.76 -13.70 6.26
CA LYS A 153 24.93 -13.18 6.70
C LYS A 153 24.74 -12.34 7.84
N SER A 154 23.72 -12.21 8.21
CA SER A 154 23.61 -11.59 9.11
C SER A 154 23.56 -11.86 9.94
N ALA A 155 23.19 -12.28 9.48
CA ALA A 155 23.21 -12.43 9.78
C ALA A 155 23.86 -12.11 9.88
N ALA A 156 23.94 -12.02 9.71
CA ALA A 156 24.51 -11.62 9.62
C ALA A 156 24.54 -10.92 9.55
#